data_fbf2111a4e44d7a3a22f6e0fb9a88bfe
#
_entry.id   fbf2111a4e44d7a3a22f6e0fb9a88bfe
#
_cell.length_a   1.000
_cell.length_b   1.000
_cell.length_c   1.000
_cell.angle_alpha   90.00
_cell.angle_beta   90.00
_cell.angle_gamma   90.00
#
_symmetry.space_group_name_H-M   'P 1'
#
loop_
_entity.id
_entity.type
_entity.pdbx_description
1 polymer ?
#
loop_
_entity_poly.entity_id
_entity_poly.type
_entity_poly.pdbx_seq_one_letter_code
_entity_poly.pdbx_strand_id
1 'polypeptide(L)'
;LYIRDELVTISADELRFRADELQKLVLQNHRMHLSDEQAEEFSKRADGWIVAILLALRTMENGVLPKFTGGIEQVYEYLAEEVVNRQSPELRDFMLATSILGDFNEVLCNYLLERKDSALFLRALEERNLFVSRTEMTDGASYRYHQLFAEFLQDFFARSQKQRLQTLRRRAAGWHKGRDEWESAIRQKLAAGDKEEAAKWM
;
A
#
# COMPACT_ATOMS: atom_id res chain seq x y z
N LEU A 1 -2.50 -43.96 11.58
CA LEU A 1 -1.64 -43.08 10.72
C LEU A 1 -1.86 -41.65 11.18
N TYR A 2 -0.93 -41.12 12.00
CA TYR A 2 -0.94 -39.70 12.35
C TYR A 2 -0.19 -38.97 11.23
N ILE A 3 -0.90 -38.21 10.41
CA ILE A 3 -0.31 -37.22 9.51
C ILE A 3 -0.05 -35.98 10.36
N ARG A 4 1.19 -35.70 10.70
CA ARG A 4 1.62 -34.39 11.22
C ARG A 4 1.66 -33.46 10.03
N ASP A 5 0.60 -32.68 9.82
CA ASP A 5 0.65 -31.50 8.97
C ASP A 5 1.47 -30.44 9.71
N GLU A 6 2.76 -30.39 9.44
CA GLU A 6 3.60 -29.25 9.80
C GLU A 6 3.30 -28.13 8.80
N LEU A 7 2.28 -27.33 9.09
CA LEU A 7 1.98 -26.13 8.35
C LEU A 7 2.95 -25.04 8.82
N VAL A 8 3.95 -24.74 8.00
CA VAL A 8 4.83 -23.59 8.24
C VAL A 8 4.14 -22.37 7.65
N THR A 9 3.67 -21.49 8.52
CA THR A 9 3.09 -20.20 8.11
C THR A 9 4.22 -19.18 8.06
N ILE A 10 4.50 -18.65 6.87
CA ILE A 10 5.44 -17.53 6.70
C ILE A 10 4.64 -16.24 6.72
N SER A 11 4.92 -15.37 7.66
CA SER A 11 4.28 -14.06 7.78
C SER A 11 4.87 -13.07 6.76
N ALA A 12 4.12 -12.00 6.45
CA ALA A 12 4.60 -10.92 5.60
C ALA A 12 5.88 -10.26 6.16
N ASP A 13 6.01 -10.20 7.49
CA ASP A 13 7.20 -9.65 8.16
C ASP A 13 8.43 -10.53 7.97
N GLU A 14 8.26 -11.85 7.88
CA GLU A 14 9.36 -12.79 7.60
C GLU A 14 9.81 -12.75 6.13
N LEU A 15 8.95 -12.25 5.24
CA LEU A 15 9.27 -12.05 3.81
C LEU A 15 9.87 -10.66 3.52
N ARG A 16 9.91 -9.77 4.51
CA ARG A 16 10.52 -8.45 4.32
C ARG A 16 12.02 -8.57 4.14
N PHE A 17 12.52 -7.96 3.09
CA PHE A 17 13.94 -7.88 2.81
C PHE A 17 14.66 -7.03 3.85
N ARG A 18 15.59 -7.63 4.58
CA ARG A 18 16.35 -6.98 5.64
C ARG A 18 17.59 -6.29 5.07
N ALA A 19 18.16 -5.38 5.85
CA ALA A 19 19.35 -4.64 5.44
C ALA A 19 20.54 -5.54 5.08
N ASP A 20 20.77 -6.63 5.84
CA ASP A 20 21.83 -7.58 5.56
C ASP A 20 21.60 -8.41 4.29
N GLU A 21 20.36 -8.73 3.98
CA GLU A 21 19.98 -9.42 2.74
C GLU A 21 20.13 -8.50 1.54
N LEU A 22 19.78 -7.22 1.71
CA LEU A 22 19.98 -6.19 0.71
C LEU A 22 21.45 -6.00 0.37
N GLN A 23 22.33 -5.94 1.38
CA GLN A 23 23.78 -5.83 1.16
C GLN A 23 24.30 -7.01 0.35
N LYS A 24 23.88 -8.23 0.68
CA LYS A 24 24.24 -9.44 -0.06
C LYS A 24 23.73 -9.39 -1.51
N LEU A 25 22.47 -8.98 -1.71
CA LEU A 25 21.87 -8.85 -3.05
C LEU A 25 22.63 -7.85 -3.93
N VAL A 26 22.95 -6.68 -3.37
CA VAL A 26 23.69 -5.63 -4.09
C VAL A 26 25.11 -6.06 -4.40
N LEU A 27 25.78 -6.70 -3.45
CA LEU A 27 27.13 -7.23 -3.67
C LEU A 27 27.15 -8.31 -4.76
N GLN A 28 26.20 -9.23 -4.75
CA GLN A 28 26.13 -10.33 -5.71
C GLN A 28 25.80 -9.86 -7.14
N ASN A 29 24.83 -8.96 -7.27
CA ASN A 29 24.29 -8.56 -8.58
C ASN A 29 24.98 -7.36 -9.18
N HIS A 30 25.47 -6.43 -8.35
CA HIS A 30 26.06 -5.16 -8.80
C HIS A 30 27.51 -5.00 -8.37
N ARG A 31 28.11 -5.96 -7.64
CA ARG A 31 29.49 -5.94 -7.13
C ARG A 31 29.81 -4.67 -6.32
N MET A 32 28.82 -4.17 -5.60
CA MET A 32 28.93 -2.97 -4.78
C MET A 32 28.74 -3.29 -3.31
N HIS A 33 29.40 -2.51 -2.46
CA HIS A 33 29.23 -2.55 -1.01
C HIS A 33 28.34 -1.38 -0.58
N LEU A 34 27.25 -1.70 0.12
CA LEU A 34 26.46 -0.70 0.85
C LEU A 34 26.98 -0.60 2.28
N SER A 35 27.08 0.62 2.81
CA SER A 35 27.26 0.78 4.25
C SER A 35 26.02 0.30 5.01
N ASP A 36 26.19 -0.02 6.31
CA ASP A 36 25.07 -0.43 7.15
C ASP A 36 23.97 0.64 7.18
N GLU A 37 24.34 1.92 7.31
CA GLU A 37 23.41 3.04 7.27
C GLU A 37 22.64 3.13 5.95
N GLN A 38 23.32 2.94 4.81
CA GLN A 38 22.69 2.94 3.50
C GLN A 38 21.72 1.78 3.34
N ALA A 39 22.10 0.59 3.78
CA ALA A 39 21.27 -0.59 3.69
C ALA A 39 20.03 -0.50 4.60
N GLU A 40 20.18 0.03 5.81
CA GLU A 40 19.07 0.25 6.74
C GLU A 40 18.11 1.31 6.21
N GLU A 41 18.62 2.46 5.76
CA GLU A 41 17.78 3.52 5.19
C GLU A 41 17.01 3.02 3.97
N PHE A 42 17.66 2.27 3.09
CA PHE A 42 17.06 1.71 1.90
C PHE A 42 15.99 0.66 2.23
N SER A 43 16.32 -0.31 3.09
CA SER A 43 15.38 -1.35 3.53
C SER A 43 14.16 -0.75 4.22
N LYS A 44 14.37 0.24 5.09
CA LYS A 44 13.28 0.96 5.78
C LYS A 44 12.39 1.74 4.82
N ARG A 45 12.95 2.41 3.82
CA ARG A 45 12.17 3.17 2.82
C ARG A 45 11.41 2.27 1.86
N ALA A 46 12.01 1.15 1.46
CA ALA A 46 11.35 0.15 0.65
C ALA A 46 10.35 -0.70 1.44
N ASP A 47 10.27 -0.51 2.78
CA ASP A 47 9.50 -1.36 3.71
C ASP A 47 9.79 -2.87 3.50
N GLY A 48 11.04 -3.19 3.15
CA GLY A 48 11.47 -4.55 2.80
C GLY A 48 10.86 -5.09 1.50
N TRP A 49 10.19 -4.28 0.71
CA TRP A 49 9.55 -4.74 -0.52
C TRP A 49 10.55 -4.95 -1.66
N ILE A 50 10.80 -6.23 -1.98
CA ILE A 50 11.82 -6.65 -2.95
C ILE A 50 11.66 -6.00 -4.33
N VAL A 51 10.42 -5.76 -4.80
CA VAL A 51 10.18 -5.14 -6.11
C VAL A 51 10.67 -3.69 -6.13
N ALA A 52 10.41 -2.92 -5.06
CA ALA A 52 10.93 -1.56 -4.92
C ALA A 52 12.47 -1.56 -4.89
N ILE A 53 13.05 -2.52 -4.17
CA ILE A 53 14.50 -2.72 -4.08
C ILE A 53 15.09 -3.01 -5.46
N LEU A 54 14.54 -3.99 -6.19
CA LEU A 54 15.04 -4.38 -7.51
C LEU A 54 14.90 -3.27 -8.55
N LEU A 55 13.81 -2.51 -8.51
CA LEU A 55 13.63 -1.36 -9.41
C LEU A 55 14.61 -0.24 -9.11
N ALA A 56 14.78 0.11 -7.84
CA ALA A 56 15.78 1.09 -7.45
C ALA A 56 17.21 0.66 -7.83
N LEU A 57 17.54 -0.63 -7.70
CA LEU A 57 18.82 -1.18 -8.11
C LEU A 57 19.02 -1.13 -9.64
N ARG A 58 17.97 -1.27 -10.44
CA ARG A 58 18.04 -1.11 -11.92
C ARG A 58 18.38 0.31 -12.35
N THR A 59 18.07 1.31 -11.53
CA THR A 59 18.32 2.73 -11.82
C THR A 59 19.68 3.20 -11.34
N MET A 60 20.48 2.30 -10.77
CA MET A 60 21.86 2.61 -10.37
C MET A 60 22.72 2.87 -11.59
N GLU A 61 22.94 4.14 -11.90
CA GLU A 61 23.97 4.55 -12.85
C GLU A 61 25.32 4.73 -12.13
N ASN A 62 26.37 4.12 -12.67
CA ASN A 62 27.76 4.26 -12.21
C ASN A 62 28.04 3.89 -10.75
N GLY A 63 27.27 2.95 -10.19
CA GLY A 63 27.58 2.46 -8.84
C GLY A 63 27.17 3.38 -7.70
N VAL A 64 26.44 4.43 -7.95
CA VAL A 64 25.85 5.30 -6.94
C VAL A 64 24.41 4.87 -6.74
N LEU A 65 24.07 4.48 -5.49
CA LEU A 65 22.66 4.35 -5.11
C LEU A 65 21.97 5.68 -5.43
N PRO A 66 20.91 5.70 -6.23
CA PRO A 66 20.17 6.92 -6.45
C PRO A 66 19.79 7.45 -5.06
N LYS A 67 20.17 8.70 -4.80
CA LYS A 67 19.58 9.41 -3.68
C LYS A 67 18.09 9.23 -3.89
N PHE A 68 17.41 8.60 -2.97
CA PHE A 68 16.03 8.07 -3.03
C PHE A 68 14.95 8.96 -3.67
N THR A 69 15.30 10.10 -4.23
CA THR A 69 14.43 11.00 -4.98
C THR A 69 14.07 10.50 -6.38
N GLY A 70 14.90 9.66 -7.01
CA GLY A 70 14.61 9.08 -8.33
C GLY A 70 14.08 7.64 -8.27
N GLY A 71 14.48 6.85 -7.28
CA GLY A 71 14.10 5.43 -7.17
C GLY A 71 12.61 5.22 -6.94
N ILE A 72 11.97 6.02 -6.12
CA ILE A 72 10.52 5.92 -5.84
C ILE A 72 9.70 6.35 -7.07
N GLU A 73 10.11 7.38 -7.81
CA GLU A 73 9.40 7.81 -9.01
C GLU A 73 9.35 6.71 -10.06
N GLN A 74 10.44 6.00 -10.29
CA GLN A 74 10.48 4.89 -11.24
C GLN A 74 9.69 3.68 -10.77
N VAL A 75 9.67 3.42 -9.46
CA VAL A 75 8.76 2.42 -8.88
C VAL A 75 7.32 2.83 -9.16
N TYR A 76 7.00 4.10 -9.00
CA TYR A 76 5.65 4.62 -9.25
C TYR A 76 5.27 4.55 -10.73
N GLU A 77 6.18 4.87 -11.65
CA GLU A 77 5.96 4.71 -13.09
C GLU A 77 5.69 3.25 -13.45
N TYR A 78 6.52 2.33 -12.95
CA TYR A 78 6.30 0.89 -13.14
C TYR A 78 4.95 0.43 -12.60
N LEU A 79 4.59 0.84 -11.37
CA LEU A 79 3.31 0.47 -10.77
C LEU A 79 2.13 1.04 -11.55
N ALA A 80 2.27 2.28 -12.07
CA ALA A 80 1.25 2.88 -12.90
C ALA A 80 1.05 2.10 -14.20
N GLU A 81 2.12 1.80 -14.92
CA GLU A 81 2.06 1.17 -16.23
C GLU A 81 1.76 -0.32 -16.16
N GLU A 82 2.52 -1.06 -15.34
CA GLU A 82 2.49 -2.51 -15.33
C GLU A 82 1.42 -3.10 -14.40
N VAL A 83 1.03 -2.37 -13.37
CA VAL A 83 0.04 -2.87 -12.40
C VAL A 83 -1.30 -2.18 -12.60
N VAL A 84 -1.37 -0.86 -12.43
CA VAL A 84 -2.64 -0.13 -12.37
C VAL A 84 -3.28 0.00 -13.75
N ASN A 85 -2.53 0.39 -14.78
CA ASN A 85 -3.06 0.59 -16.12
C ASN A 85 -3.47 -0.71 -16.85
N ARG A 86 -2.97 -1.86 -16.39
CA ARG A 86 -3.38 -3.18 -16.90
C ARG A 86 -4.70 -3.68 -16.33
N GLN A 87 -5.23 -3.02 -15.30
CA GLN A 87 -6.52 -3.40 -14.73
C GLN A 87 -7.69 -2.79 -15.50
N SER A 88 -8.88 -3.42 -15.37
CA SER A 88 -10.09 -2.80 -15.91
C SER A 88 -10.33 -1.42 -15.28
N PRO A 89 -10.97 -0.50 -16.00
CA PRO A 89 -11.28 0.83 -15.47
C PRO A 89 -11.97 0.78 -14.10
N GLU A 90 -12.88 -0.18 -13.90
CA GLU A 90 -13.64 -0.33 -12.66
C GLU A 90 -12.76 -0.82 -11.51
N LEU A 91 -11.86 -1.80 -11.76
CA LEU A 91 -10.96 -2.28 -10.73
C LEU A 91 -9.91 -1.23 -10.37
N ARG A 92 -9.38 -0.52 -11.38
CA ARG A 92 -8.48 0.61 -11.17
C ARG A 92 -9.14 1.70 -10.31
N ASP A 93 -10.37 2.06 -10.63
CA ASP A 93 -11.15 3.03 -9.86
C ASP A 93 -11.37 2.58 -8.42
N PHE A 94 -11.69 1.31 -8.23
CA PHE A 94 -11.83 0.69 -6.92
C PHE A 94 -10.51 0.77 -6.12
N MET A 95 -9.38 0.41 -6.73
CA MET A 95 -8.06 0.48 -6.09
C MET A 95 -7.71 1.90 -5.64
N LEU A 96 -7.89 2.89 -6.51
CA LEU A 96 -7.64 4.29 -6.19
C LEU A 96 -8.52 4.78 -5.04
N ALA A 97 -9.81 4.48 -5.10
CA ALA A 97 -10.76 4.94 -4.10
C ALA A 97 -10.56 4.30 -2.72
N THR A 98 -10.20 3.01 -2.67
CA THR A 98 -9.96 2.28 -1.41
C THR A 98 -8.57 2.48 -0.83
N SER A 99 -7.62 3.02 -1.59
CA SER A 99 -6.25 3.29 -1.14
C SER A 99 -6.16 4.25 0.07
N ILE A 100 -7.18 5.10 0.25
CA ILE A 100 -7.25 6.05 1.37
C ILE A 100 -7.55 5.39 2.71
N LEU A 101 -7.97 4.14 2.68
CA LEU A 101 -8.31 3.36 3.87
C LEU A 101 -7.07 2.63 4.38
N GLY A 102 -6.95 2.47 5.69
CA GLY A 102 -5.94 1.60 6.28
C GLY A 102 -6.37 0.14 6.11
N ASP A 103 -7.20 -0.32 7.03
CA ASP A 103 -7.91 -1.58 6.88
C ASP A 103 -9.27 -1.34 6.26
N PHE A 104 -9.69 -2.24 5.37
CA PHE A 104 -10.98 -2.15 4.72
C PHE A 104 -11.62 -3.52 4.49
N ASN A 105 -12.93 -3.53 4.49
CA ASN A 105 -13.74 -4.71 4.22
C ASN A 105 -14.86 -4.37 3.23
N GLU A 106 -15.61 -5.37 2.86
CA GLU A 106 -16.71 -5.21 1.90
C GLU A 106 -17.71 -4.10 2.32
N VAL A 107 -18.08 -4.08 3.60
CA VAL A 107 -19.10 -3.15 4.12
C VAL A 107 -18.63 -1.70 4.02
N LEU A 108 -17.37 -1.44 4.43
CA LEU A 108 -16.76 -0.11 4.32
C LEU A 108 -16.60 0.30 2.85
N CYS A 109 -16.14 -0.60 1.98
CA CYS A 109 -16.00 -0.31 0.55
C CYS A 109 -17.36 -0.03 -0.10
N ASN A 110 -18.40 -0.80 0.22
CA ASN A 110 -19.75 -0.58 -0.27
C ASN A 110 -20.30 0.79 0.16
N TYR A 111 -20.07 1.17 1.42
CA TYR A 111 -20.44 2.50 1.91
C TYR A 111 -19.66 3.62 1.22
N LEU A 112 -18.33 3.48 1.13
CA LEU A 112 -17.45 4.49 0.57
C LEU A 112 -17.79 4.82 -0.89
N LEU A 113 -18.07 3.77 -1.68
CA LEU A 113 -18.26 3.84 -3.13
C LEU A 113 -19.73 3.83 -3.55
N GLU A 114 -20.67 3.79 -2.59
CA GLU A 114 -22.13 3.72 -2.85
C GLU A 114 -22.51 2.55 -3.78
N ARG A 115 -21.93 1.37 -3.54
CA ARG A 115 -22.11 0.16 -4.33
C ARG A 115 -22.47 -1.03 -3.43
N LYS A 116 -22.77 -2.20 -4.04
CA LYS A 116 -23.14 -3.42 -3.29
C LYS A 116 -22.35 -4.66 -3.71
N ASP A 117 -21.36 -4.47 -4.55
CA ASP A 117 -20.60 -5.54 -5.22
C ASP A 117 -19.09 -5.45 -4.95
N SER A 118 -18.68 -4.76 -3.88
CA SER A 118 -17.26 -4.61 -3.52
C SER A 118 -16.58 -5.95 -3.28
N ALA A 119 -17.32 -7.00 -2.85
CA ALA A 119 -16.78 -8.34 -2.69
C ALA A 119 -16.12 -8.88 -3.96
N LEU A 120 -16.66 -8.56 -5.15
CA LEU A 120 -16.07 -8.98 -6.43
C LEU A 120 -14.71 -8.34 -6.67
N PHE A 121 -14.56 -7.07 -6.30
CA PHE A 121 -13.31 -6.33 -6.45
C PHE A 121 -12.27 -6.77 -5.41
N LEU A 122 -12.69 -7.00 -4.17
CA LEU A 122 -11.81 -7.53 -3.12
C LEU A 122 -11.23 -8.89 -3.52
N ARG A 123 -12.07 -9.77 -4.04
CA ARG A 123 -11.63 -11.06 -4.59
C ARG A 123 -10.67 -10.87 -5.76
N ALA A 124 -10.96 -9.96 -6.69
CA ALA A 124 -10.09 -9.69 -7.83
C ALA A 124 -8.72 -9.13 -7.39
N LEU A 125 -8.65 -8.29 -6.33
CA LEU A 125 -7.40 -7.84 -5.76
C LEU A 125 -6.55 -9.02 -5.24
N GLU A 126 -7.19 -9.96 -4.56
CA GLU A 126 -6.54 -11.14 -3.98
C GLU A 126 -6.07 -12.10 -5.09
N GLU A 127 -6.96 -12.50 -5.99
CA GLU A 127 -6.66 -13.44 -7.09
C GLU A 127 -5.55 -12.94 -8.03
N ARG A 128 -5.47 -11.62 -8.22
CA ARG A 128 -4.44 -10.99 -9.07
C ARG A 128 -3.18 -10.57 -8.30
N ASN A 129 -3.11 -10.86 -7.00
CA ASN A 129 -1.99 -10.47 -6.12
C ASN A 129 -1.65 -8.97 -6.23
N LEU A 130 -2.66 -8.10 -6.16
CA LEU A 130 -2.51 -6.65 -6.31
C LEU A 130 -2.06 -5.98 -5.00
N PHE A 131 -0.99 -6.50 -4.41
CA PHE A 131 -0.34 -5.96 -3.21
C PHE A 131 -1.29 -5.72 -2.04
N VAL A 132 -2.23 -6.62 -1.86
CA VAL A 132 -3.18 -6.61 -0.75
C VAL A 132 -2.93 -7.83 0.14
N SER A 133 -2.93 -7.61 1.45
CA SER A 133 -2.99 -8.67 2.46
C SER A 133 -4.41 -8.82 2.97
N ARG A 134 -4.80 -10.08 3.23
CA ARG A 134 -6.09 -10.43 3.81
C ARG A 134 -5.88 -10.98 5.21
N THR A 135 -6.70 -10.54 6.15
CA THR A 135 -6.74 -11.04 7.52
C THR A 135 -8.16 -11.45 7.85
N GLU A 136 -8.34 -12.64 8.40
CA GLU A 136 -9.65 -13.08 8.90
C GLU A 136 -9.93 -12.38 10.23
N MET A 137 -11.10 -11.79 10.33
CA MET A 137 -11.61 -11.14 11.51
C MET A 137 -12.91 -11.82 11.95
N THR A 138 -13.35 -11.56 13.18
CA THR A 138 -14.59 -12.11 13.73
C THR A 138 -15.82 -11.78 12.86
N ASP A 139 -15.78 -10.59 12.22
CA ASP A 139 -16.88 -10.05 11.41
C ASP A 139 -16.65 -10.17 9.90
N GLY A 140 -15.73 -11.05 9.48
CA GLY A 140 -15.39 -11.27 8.08
C GLY A 140 -13.95 -10.91 7.73
N ALA A 141 -13.61 -10.95 6.44
CA ALA A 141 -12.27 -10.65 5.98
C ALA A 141 -12.00 -9.13 5.98
N SER A 142 -10.84 -8.75 6.49
CA SER A 142 -10.27 -7.41 6.37
C SER A 142 -9.11 -7.43 5.39
N TYR A 143 -8.95 -6.37 4.63
CA TYR A 143 -7.93 -6.19 3.61
C TYR A 143 -7.09 -4.96 3.92
N ARG A 144 -5.81 -5.02 3.56
CA ARG A 144 -4.89 -3.88 3.67
C ARG A 144 -3.93 -3.88 2.48
N TYR A 145 -3.79 -2.74 1.83
CA TYR A 145 -2.72 -2.59 0.84
C TYR A 145 -1.35 -2.55 1.50
N HIS A 146 -0.36 -3.10 0.80
CA HIS A 146 1.03 -2.85 1.16
C HIS A 146 1.29 -1.34 1.21
N GLN A 147 1.98 -0.86 2.25
CA GLN A 147 2.10 0.57 2.53
C GLN A 147 2.58 1.37 1.32
N LEU A 148 3.68 0.97 0.69
CA LEU A 148 4.24 1.68 -0.46
C LEU A 148 3.27 1.72 -1.65
N PHE A 149 2.49 0.66 -1.85
CA PHE A 149 1.49 0.62 -2.91
C PHE A 149 0.29 1.52 -2.60
N ALA A 150 -0.13 1.58 -1.34
CA ALA A 150 -1.17 2.51 -0.90
C ALA A 150 -0.73 3.97 -1.10
N GLU A 151 0.50 4.31 -0.73
CA GLU A 151 1.08 5.65 -0.92
C GLU A 151 1.14 6.03 -2.40
N PHE A 152 1.60 5.11 -3.25
CA PHE A 152 1.59 5.29 -4.69
C PHE A 152 0.18 5.54 -5.24
N LEU A 153 -0.80 4.69 -4.88
CA LEU A 153 -2.18 4.84 -5.34
C LEU A 153 -2.79 6.19 -4.88
N GLN A 154 -2.50 6.62 -3.65
CA GLN A 154 -2.98 7.91 -3.13
C GLN A 154 -2.34 9.09 -3.86
N ASP A 155 -1.04 9.05 -4.14
CA ASP A 155 -0.36 10.09 -4.92
C ASP A 155 -0.92 10.16 -6.34
N PHE A 156 -1.04 9.01 -7.01
CA PHE A 156 -1.64 8.92 -8.34
C PHE A 156 -3.08 9.46 -8.36
N PHE A 157 -3.88 9.12 -7.34
CA PHE A 157 -5.25 9.61 -7.20
C PHE A 157 -5.31 11.11 -6.95
N ALA A 158 -4.41 11.64 -6.11
CA ALA A 158 -4.33 13.07 -5.81
C ALA A 158 -3.98 13.91 -7.04
N ARG A 159 -3.11 13.38 -7.91
CA ARG A 159 -2.73 14.05 -9.17
C ARG A 159 -3.85 14.01 -10.22
N SER A 160 -4.57 12.88 -10.30
CA SER A 160 -5.58 12.67 -11.36
C SER A 160 -6.98 13.15 -10.99
N GLN A 161 -7.41 13.01 -9.73
CA GLN A 161 -8.80 13.23 -9.29
C GLN A 161 -8.91 13.86 -7.90
N LYS A 162 -8.20 14.95 -7.66
CA LYS A 162 -8.07 15.59 -6.34
C LYS A 162 -9.40 15.87 -5.64
N GLN A 163 -10.39 16.38 -6.36
CA GLN A 163 -11.71 16.71 -5.76
C GLN A 163 -12.45 15.46 -5.29
N ARG A 164 -12.41 14.39 -6.08
CA ARG A 164 -13.02 13.12 -5.73
C ARG A 164 -12.32 12.48 -4.52
N LEU A 165 -11.00 12.53 -4.49
CA LEU A 165 -10.21 12.09 -3.34
C LEU A 165 -10.67 12.77 -2.04
N GLN A 166 -10.84 14.10 -2.06
CA GLN A 166 -11.31 14.83 -0.90
C GLN A 166 -12.73 14.43 -0.48
N THR A 167 -13.62 14.22 -1.45
CA THR A 167 -14.99 13.76 -1.18
C THR A 167 -15.01 12.39 -0.51
N LEU A 168 -14.22 11.44 -1.02
CA LEU A 168 -14.11 10.10 -0.44
C LEU A 168 -13.50 10.14 0.97
N ARG A 169 -12.49 10.97 1.21
CA ARG A 169 -11.93 11.16 2.55
C ARG A 169 -12.96 11.70 3.54
N ARG A 170 -13.80 12.65 3.14
CA ARG A 170 -14.90 13.15 4.00
C ARG A 170 -15.91 12.05 4.31
N ARG A 171 -16.24 11.22 3.31
CA ARG A 171 -17.14 10.08 3.50
C ARG A 171 -16.55 9.04 4.42
N ALA A 172 -15.28 8.68 4.24
CA ALA A 172 -14.55 7.78 5.15
C ALA A 172 -14.50 8.34 6.59
N ALA A 173 -14.27 9.64 6.76
CA ALA A 173 -14.32 10.29 8.06
C ALA A 173 -15.70 10.15 8.74
N GLY A 174 -16.78 10.32 7.98
CA GLY A 174 -18.14 10.10 8.47
C GLY A 174 -18.41 8.67 8.92
N TRP A 175 -17.90 7.70 8.16
CA TRP A 175 -17.98 6.28 8.52
C TRP A 175 -17.31 5.98 9.85
N HIS A 176 -16.05 6.38 10.00
CA HIS A 176 -15.27 6.16 11.21
C HIS A 176 -15.89 6.88 12.42
N LYS A 177 -16.35 8.13 12.24
CA LYS A 177 -17.05 8.86 13.29
C LYS A 177 -18.29 8.14 13.79
N GLY A 178 -19.11 7.59 12.89
CA GLY A 178 -20.32 6.84 13.25
C GLY A 178 -20.06 5.52 14.01
N ARG A 179 -18.79 5.13 14.15
CA ARG A 179 -18.31 3.95 14.88
C ARG A 179 -17.44 4.27 16.08
N ASP A 180 -17.35 5.54 16.46
CA ASP A 180 -16.48 6.05 17.51
C ASP A 180 -14.97 5.80 17.25
N GLU A 181 -14.57 5.58 16.00
CA GLU A 181 -13.19 5.42 15.56
C GLU A 181 -12.57 6.81 15.30
N TRP A 182 -12.48 7.62 16.36
CA TRP A 182 -12.15 9.05 16.26
C TRP A 182 -10.79 9.33 15.64
N GLU A 183 -9.77 8.52 15.92
CA GLU A 183 -8.44 8.71 15.33
C GLU A 183 -8.49 8.62 13.80
N SER A 184 -9.15 7.58 13.28
CA SER A 184 -9.32 7.38 11.84
C SER A 184 -10.20 8.49 11.22
N ALA A 185 -11.27 8.89 11.90
CA ALA A 185 -12.14 9.97 11.46
C ALA A 185 -11.39 11.31 11.32
N ILE A 186 -10.63 11.69 12.35
CA ILE A 186 -9.82 12.92 12.37
C ILE A 186 -8.74 12.87 11.29
N ARG A 187 -8.03 11.75 11.16
CA ARG A 187 -7.01 11.56 10.12
C ARG A 187 -7.58 11.78 8.71
N GLN A 188 -8.72 11.20 8.40
CA GLN A 188 -9.38 11.37 7.11
C GLN A 188 -9.86 12.82 6.90
N LYS A 189 -10.37 13.48 7.91
CA LYS A 189 -10.77 14.89 7.85
C LYS A 189 -9.59 15.82 7.59
N LEU A 190 -8.49 15.64 8.30
CA LEU A 190 -7.26 16.41 8.08
C LEU A 190 -6.74 16.23 6.65
N ALA A 191 -6.73 14.97 6.18
CA ALA A 191 -6.27 14.64 4.83
C ALA A 191 -7.23 15.14 3.72
N ALA A 192 -8.51 15.40 4.04
CA ALA A 192 -9.45 16.08 3.15
C ALA A 192 -9.23 17.60 3.08
N GLY A 193 -8.41 18.16 3.98
CA GLY A 193 -8.17 19.60 4.10
C GLY A 193 -9.10 20.31 5.08
N ASP A 194 -10.00 19.62 5.75
CA ASP A 194 -11.05 20.17 6.62
C ASP A 194 -10.51 20.37 8.07
N LYS A 195 -9.43 21.16 8.23
CA LYS A 195 -8.69 21.31 9.50
C LYS A 195 -9.54 21.84 10.65
N GLU A 196 -10.39 22.84 10.39
CA GLU A 196 -11.24 23.44 11.41
C GLU A 196 -12.28 22.44 11.94
N GLU A 197 -12.82 21.62 11.09
CA GLU A 197 -13.81 20.61 11.48
C GLU A 197 -13.14 19.45 12.21
N ALA A 198 -11.95 19.03 11.77
CA ALA A 198 -11.15 18.04 12.47
C ALA A 198 -10.77 18.49 13.91
N ALA A 199 -10.43 19.76 14.08
CA ALA A 199 -10.12 20.32 15.40
C ALA A 199 -11.30 20.27 16.39
N LYS A 200 -12.55 20.31 15.89
CA LYS A 200 -13.74 20.17 16.76
C LYS A 200 -13.98 18.73 17.23
N TRP A 201 -13.30 17.77 16.63
CA TRP A 201 -13.42 16.35 16.96
C TRP A 201 -12.30 15.84 17.87
N MET A 202 -11.31 16.69 18.17
CA MET A 202 -10.23 16.45 19.13
C MET A 202 -10.67 16.85 20.54
#